data_7edec7aad63c66efabaa601587ac2c7a
#
_entry.id   7edec7aad63c66efabaa601587ac2c7a
#
_cell.length_a   1.000
_cell.length_b   1.000
_cell.length_c   1.000
_cell.angle_alpha   90.00
_cell.angle_beta   90.00
_cell.angle_gamma   90.00
#
_symmetry.space_group_name_H-M   'P 1'
#
loop_
_entity.id
_entity.type
_entity.pdbx_description
1 polymer ?
#
loop_
_entity_poly.entity_id
_entity_poly.type
_entity_poly.pdbx_seq_one_letter_code
_entity_poly.pdbx_strand_id
1 'polypeptide(L)'
;MGFRNLLLGTTALVGAGVLGVGAAPGSASAAEVLPGGALNITLSGFARFRVTGGQLDNQYNQGKGSPKGALTTGVDFSNDYEFHVLVSGKHDATGLEYGAHMEFEGDTNSTFNTDEEWLWLRGGFGEFRFGDEDGVVDSDSIGAYTIAANTGGIDGDVLAQLSIGVVRPSNTNDSTKIIYHTPSFGGLQVGLSYTPNNPVLNSGVNNGDTVNNRRVAVSNEVEGSLVYKGDFAGLGVQASVVGSAGKADGSTVRIGHNSDTFWTVYGGAATTIFGFKLAGGAGAEDTGGLKRDYFNVGVGASYGPVNLSLNYGKVVDSSGYDANKPDIWIAGFDVGLMPGLVAGAEVAYFNNDLPNNLQTSGSDKGWSWLADLRLAF
;
A
#
# COMPACT_ATOMS: atom_id res chain seq x y z
N MET A 1 15.90 -7.21 6.61
CA MET A 1 14.48 -6.98 6.32
C MET A 1 14.13 -5.65 6.98
N GLY A 2 13.80 -4.65 6.20
CA GLY A 2 13.34 -3.39 6.77
C GLY A 2 11.90 -3.57 7.27
N PHE A 3 11.56 -2.91 8.37
CA PHE A 3 10.23 -2.87 8.99
C PHE A 3 9.08 -2.50 8.04
N ARG A 4 9.37 -2.05 6.84
CA ARG A 4 8.41 -1.66 5.81
C ARG A 4 7.48 -2.77 5.33
N ASN A 5 7.92 -4.01 5.34
CA ASN A 5 7.10 -5.14 4.89
C ASN A 5 6.06 -5.56 5.93
N LEU A 6 6.11 -4.96 7.12
CA LEU A 6 5.15 -5.16 8.19
C LEU A 6 4.12 -4.02 8.30
N LEU A 7 4.29 -2.94 7.49
CA LEU A 7 3.53 -1.71 7.67
C LEU A 7 2.56 -1.37 6.57
N LEU A 8 2.68 -2.03 5.49
CA LEU A 8 1.80 -1.84 4.34
C LEU A 8 0.93 -3.07 4.27
N GLY A 9 0.11 -3.40 5.27
CA GLY A 9 -0.90 -4.47 5.22
C GLY A 9 -0.67 -5.50 4.12
N THR A 10 0.56 -5.91 3.86
CA THR A 10 0.91 -6.63 2.67
C THR A 10 1.85 -7.76 2.97
N THR A 11 1.40 -8.87 2.76
CA THR A 11 1.90 -10.17 2.34
C THR A 11 3.37 -10.34 1.94
N ALA A 12 4.23 -9.39 2.13
CA ALA A 12 5.64 -9.51 1.77
C ALA A 12 6.44 -10.50 2.64
N LEU A 13 5.83 -11.17 3.60
CA LEU A 13 6.53 -12.08 4.52
C LEU A 13 6.85 -13.46 3.94
N VAL A 14 6.29 -13.84 2.82
CA VAL A 14 6.45 -15.21 2.29
C VAL A 14 7.35 -15.31 1.06
N GLY A 15 7.81 -14.20 0.50
CA GLY A 15 8.61 -14.16 -0.73
C GLY A 15 10.05 -13.65 -0.62
N ALA A 16 10.53 -13.28 0.56
CA ALA A 16 11.87 -12.68 0.71
C ALA A 16 12.97 -13.73 0.68
N GLY A 17 13.41 -14.06 -0.52
CA GLY A 17 14.76 -14.62 -0.72
C GLY A 17 15.79 -13.63 -0.18
N VAL A 18 16.62 -14.11 0.70
CA VAL A 18 17.71 -13.42 1.41
C VAL A 18 18.58 -12.63 0.45
N LEU A 19 18.54 -11.30 0.54
CA LEU A 19 19.69 -10.47 0.19
C LEU A 19 20.21 -9.82 1.48
N GLY A 20 21.41 -10.22 1.85
CA GLY A 20 22.07 -9.75 3.05
C GLY A 20 22.25 -8.24 3.06
N VAL A 21 21.63 -7.59 4.01
CA VAL A 21 21.93 -6.23 4.44
C VAL A 21 22.07 -6.26 5.95
N GLY A 22 23.08 -5.58 6.45
CA GLY A 22 23.57 -5.61 7.83
C GLY A 22 22.49 -5.67 8.90
N ALA A 23 22.79 -6.44 9.95
CA ALA A 23 21.91 -6.76 11.05
C ALA A 23 21.22 -5.52 11.61
N ALA A 24 19.94 -5.37 11.29
CA ALA A 24 19.03 -4.56 12.09
C ALA A 24 18.94 -5.17 13.49
N PRO A 25 18.77 -4.41 14.56
CA PRO A 25 18.54 -4.94 15.89
C PRO A 25 17.35 -5.91 15.81
N GLY A 26 17.58 -7.15 16.25
CA GLY A 26 16.81 -8.34 15.98
C GLY A 26 15.30 -8.10 15.84
N SER A 27 14.78 -8.44 14.66
CA SER A 27 13.35 -8.58 14.46
C SER A 27 12.80 -9.51 15.52
N ALA A 28 11.71 -9.14 16.19
CA ALA A 28 10.95 -10.06 17.02
C ALA A 28 10.54 -11.23 16.13
N SER A 29 10.89 -12.43 16.51
CA SER A 29 10.49 -13.63 15.77
C SER A 29 9.04 -13.94 16.12
N ALA A 30 8.22 -14.18 15.10
CA ALA A 30 6.89 -14.75 15.31
C ALA A 30 7.00 -16.05 16.15
N ALA A 31 6.12 -16.21 17.10
CA ALA A 31 6.12 -17.38 17.98
C ALA A 31 5.45 -18.56 17.29
N GLU A 32 6.13 -19.71 17.21
CA GLU A 32 5.53 -20.95 16.77
C GLU A 32 4.67 -21.51 17.92
N VAL A 33 3.36 -21.67 17.68
CA VAL A 33 2.40 -22.05 18.72
C VAL A 33 2.25 -23.56 18.85
N LEU A 34 2.45 -24.32 17.76
CA LEU A 34 2.34 -25.77 17.72
C LEU A 34 3.56 -26.40 17.02
N PRO A 35 4.69 -26.54 17.71
CA PRO A 35 5.87 -27.15 17.12
C PRO A 35 5.65 -28.65 16.85
N GLY A 36 5.98 -29.10 15.64
CA GLY A 36 6.07 -30.51 15.29
C GLY A 36 4.77 -31.22 14.93
N GLY A 37 3.71 -30.49 14.60
CA GLY A 37 2.48 -31.04 14.01
C GLY A 37 2.52 -31.07 12.47
N ALA A 38 1.44 -31.59 11.86
CA ALA A 38 1.25 -31.49 10.42
C ALA A 38 1.07 -30.02 9.94
N LEU A 39 0.72 -29.12 10.86
CA LEU A 39 0.55 -27.70 10.64
C LEU A 39 1.35 -26.88 11.66
N ASN A 40 1.95 -25.78 11.19
CA ASN A 40 2.58 -24.76 12.03
C ASN A 40 1.63 -23.57 12.14
N ILE A 41 1.52 -22.99 13.33
CA ILE A 41 0.78 -21.75 13.55
C ILE A 41 1.79 -20.70 14.04
N THR A 42 1.85 -19.60 13.32
CA THR A 42 2.71 -18.45 13.61
C THR A 42 1.84 -17.27 13.95
N LEU A 43 2.15 -16.59 15.04
CA LEU A 43 1.49 -15.35 15.43
C LEU A 43 2.47 -14.19 15.27
N SER A 44 1.99 -13.09 14.71
CA SER A 44 2.75 -11.86 14.56
C SER A 44 1.81 -10.67 14.59
N GLY A 45 2.34 -9.47 14.50
CA GLY A 45 1.50 -8.29 14.44
C GLY A 45 2.24 -7.04 14.89
N PHE A 46 1.49 -5.97 15.07
CA PHE A 46 2.00 -4.74 15.65
C PHE A 46 0.96 -4.03 16.52
N ALA A 47 1.46 -3.18 17.40
CA ALA A 47 0.67 -2.17 18.10
C ALA A 47 1.37 -0.83 17.92
N ARG A 48 0.62 0.22 17.56
CA ARG A 48 1.14 1.54 17.25
C ARG A 48 0.32 2.62 17.95
N PHE A 49 1.00 3.57 18.55
CA PHE A 49 0.42 4.82 19.02
C PHE A 49 0.91 5.97 18.16
N ARG A 50 -0.01 6.76 17.66
CA ARG A 50 0.25 7.89 16.75
C ARG A 50 -0.16 9.21 17.38
N VAL A 51 0.63 10.22 17.05
CA VAL A 51 0.34 11.63 17.30
C VAL A 51 0.36 12.32 15.95
N THR A 52 -0.73 12.96 15.57
CA THR A 52 -0.86 13.62 14.27
C THR A 52 -1.25 15.07 14.44
N GLY A 53 -0.91 15.89 13.46
CA GLY A 53 -1.31 17.28 13.41
C GLY A 53 -1.07 17.89 12.03
N GLY A 54 -1.44 19.14 11.84
CA GLY A 54 -1.22 19.81 10.58
C GLY A 54 -2.06 21.06 10.41
N GLN A 55 -1.98 21.65 9.24
CA GLN A 55 -2.72 22.85 8.87
C GLN A 55 -3.09 22.78 7.39
N LEU A 56 -4.36 23.05 7.10
CA LEU A 56 -4.89 23.24 5.76
C LEU A 56 -5.17 24.73 5.56
N ASP A 57 -4.66 25.28 4.43
CA ASP A 57 -4.82 26.71 4.15
C ASP A 57 -6.19 27.03 3.55
N ASN A 58 -6.98 26.01 3.18
CA ASN A 58 -8.20 26.22 2.46
C ASN A 58 -9.48 25.82 3.19
N GLN A 59 -10.51 26.52 2.75
CA GLN A 59 -11.91 26.44 3.16
C GLN A 59 -12.71 25.35 2.41
N TYR A 60 -12.09 24.52 1.61
CA TYR A 60 -12.80 23.46 0.86
C TYR A 60 -13.63 22.54 1.77
N ASN A 61 -13.17 22.32 2.98
CA ASN A 61 -13.90 21.55 3.97
C ASN A 61 -14.93 22.33 4.79
N GLN A 62 -15.13 23.61 4.51
CA GLN A 62 -16.16 24.41 5.19
C GLN A 62 -17.50 24.44 4.45
N GLY A 63 -17.61 23.83 3.26
CA GLY A 63 -18.86 23.65 2.52
C GLY A 63 -19.66 22.45 3.01
N LYS A 64 -20.91 22.72 3.40
CA LYS A 64 -21.99 21.82 3.75
C LYS A 64 -21.78 20.32 3.39
N GLY A 65 -21.42 19.49 4.36
CA GLY A 65 -21.52 18.05 4.27
C GLY A 65 -20.19 17.30 4.13
N SER A 66 -19.05 17.95 4.14
CA SER A 66 -17.78 17.24 4.29
C SER A 66 -17.65 16.62 5.68
N PRO A 67 -17.17 15.37 5.80
CA PRO A 67 -16.83 14.83 7.10
C PRO A 67 -15.82 15.79 7.75
N LYS A 68 -16.05 16.11 9.00
CA LYS A 68 -15.12 16.90 9.83
C LYS A 68 -13.90 16.04 10.16
N GLY A 69 -13.11 15.67 9.17
CA GLY A 69 -11.91 14.87 9.37
C GLY A 69 -10.62 15.63 9.05
N ALA A 70 -10.75 16.78 8.40
CA ALA A 70 -9.57 17.58 8.15
C ALA A 70 -9.12 18.24 9.47
N LEU A 71 -7.86 18.15 9.73
CA LEU A 71 -7.11 18.77 10.82
C LEU A 71 -7.63 20.18 11.16
N THR A 72 -8.68 20.27 11.95
CA THR A 72 -9.35 21.55 12.18
C THR A 72 -8.61 22.44 13.17
N THR A 73 -7.62 21.96 13.83
CA THR A 73 -6.66 22.64 14.71
C THR A 73 -6.27 21.72 15.87
N GLY A 74 -5.04 21.42 15.99
CA GLY A 74 -4.55 20.75 17.17
C GLY A 74 -3.76 19.49 16.88
N VAL A 75 -3.52 18.77 17.91
CA VAL A 75 -2.87 17.48 17.96
C VAL A 75 -3.95 16.44 18.19
N ASP A 76 -3.96 15.40 17.39
CA ASP A 76 -4.82 14.23 17.58
C ASP A 76 -3.99 13.01 17.96
N PHE A 77 -4.61 12.08 18.67
CA PHE A 77 -4.02 10.81 19.09
C PHE A 77 -4.83 9.67 18.53
N SER A 78 -4.15 8.70 17.98
CA SER A 78 -4.76 7.45 17.54
C SER A 78 -3.88 6.27 17.91
N ASN A 79 -4.50 5.13 18.04
CA ASN A 79 -3.84 3.85 18.13
C ASN A 79 -4.33 2.98 16.98
N ASP A 80 -3.46 2.08 16.59
CA ASP A 80 -3.63 1.17 15.50
C ASP A 80 -2.92 -0.15 15.88
N TYR A 81 -3.58 -1.26 15.67
CA TYR A 81 -3.00 -2.55 15.92
C TYR A 81 -3.50 -3.58 14.91
N GLU A 82 -2.64 -4.51 14.61
CA GLU A 82 -2.93 -5.59 13.70
C GLU A 82 -2.33 -6.88 14.23
N PHE A 83 -3.07 -7.95 14.14
CA PHE A 83 -2.70 -9.26 14.64
C PHE A 83 -2.89 -10.30 13.55
N HIS A 84 -1.80 -11.00 13.21
CA HIS A 84 -1.77 -11.97 12.13
C HIS A 84 -1.71 -13.40 12.69
N VAL A 85 -2.46 -14.29 12.07
CA VAL A 85 -2.41 -15.73 12.29
C VAL A 85 -2.04 -16.41 10.97
N LEU A 86 -0.82 -16.94 10.88
CA LEU A 86 -0.36 -17.71 9.74
C LEU A 86 -0.39 -19.20 10.07
N VAL A 87 -1.18 -19.96 9.32
CA VAL A 87 -1.18 -21.43 9.36
C VAL A 87 -0.44 -21.95 8.15
N SER A 88 0.49 -22.87 8.33
CA SER A 88 1.25 -23.46 7.21
C SER A 88 1.48 -24.95 7.39
N GLY A 89 1.53 -25.66 6.28
CA GLY A 89 1.83 -27.08 6.20
C GLY A 89 2.58 -27.43 4.92
N LYS A 90 3.19 -28.60 4.91
CA LYS A 90 3.89 -29.15 3.76
C LYS A 90 3.51 -30.63 3.58
N HIS A 91 3.22 -30.99 2.34
CA HIS A 91 2.99 -32.37 1.97
C HIS A 91 4.29 -32.98 1.47
N ASP A 92 4.96 -33.80 2.29
CA ASP A 92 6.31 -34.30 2.03
C ASP A 92 6.46 -35.06 0.70
N ALA A 93 5.46 -35.86 0.32
CA ALA A 93 5.53 -36.67 -0.88
C ALA A 93 5.52 -35.87 -2.19
N THR A 94 4.93 -34.67 -2.19
CA THR A 94 4.81 -33.81 -3.37
C THR A 94 5.61 -32.54 -3.27
N GLY A 95 6.07 -32.19 -2.06
CA GLY A 95 6.68 -30.90 -1.76
C GLY A 95 5.70 -29.71 -1.82
N LEU A 96 4.40 -29.97 -1.93
CA LEU A 96 3.36 -28.93 -1.93
C LEU A 96 3.31 -28.27 -0.55
N GLU A 97 3.42 -26.95 -0.51
CA GLU A 97 3.19 -26.12 0.65
C GLU A 97 1.80 -25.48 0.56
N TYR A 98 1.15 -25.32 1.68
CA TYR A 98 -0.20 -24.76 1.76
C TYR A 98 -0.45 -24.12 3.12
N GLY A 99 -1.42 -23.23 3.17
CA GLY A 99 -1.77 -22.58 4.42
C GLY A 99 -2.91 -21.59 4.29
N ALA A 100 -3.08 -20.86 5.39
CA ALA A 100 -4.01 -19.74 5.51
C ALA A 100 -3.32 -18.57 6.19
N HIS A 101 -3.72 -17.38 5.85
CA HIS A 101 -3.37 -16.14 6.52
C HIS A 101 -4.64 -15.44 6.95
N MET A 102 -4.66 -14.87 8.12
CA MET A 102 -5.76 -14.07 8.66
C MET A 102 -5.16 -12.87 9.38
N GLU A 103 -5.64 -11.70 9.04
CA GLU A 103 -5.29 -10.42 9.65
C GLU A 103 -6.49 -9.84 10.38
N PHE A 104 -6.27 -9.43 11.61
CA PHE A 104 -7.27 -8.82 12.45
C PHE A 104 -6.79 -7.45 12.86
N GLU A 105 -7.55 -6.43 12.53
CA GLU A 105 -7.18 -5.05 12.82
C GLU A 105 -8.15 -4.36 13.77
N GLY A 106 -7.69 -3.26 14.34
CA GLY A 106 -8.49 -2.33 15.08
C GLY A 106 -7.75 -1.02 15.30
N ASP A 107 -8.49 0.07 15.25
CA ASP A 107 -7.98 1.39 15.51
C ASP A 107 -8.89 2.17 16.49
N THR A 108 -8.51 3.41 16.80
CA THR A 108 -9.20 4.24 17.80
C THR A 108 -10.71 4.37 17.57
N ASN A 109 -11.18 4.31 16.34
CA ASN A 109 -12.57 4.57 15.97
C ASN A 109 -13.20 3.44 15.15
N SER A 110 -12.48 2.33 14.93
CA SER A 110 -12.99 1.18 14.20
C SER A 110 -13.44 0.05 15.12
N THR A 111 -14.33 -0.77 14.60
CA THR A 111 -14.66 -2.04 15.22
C THR A 111 -13.56 -3.04 14.88
N PHE A 112 -13.18 -3.90 15.83
CA PHE A 112 -12.30 -5.02 15.53
C PHE A 112 -12.91 -5.89 14.43
N ASN A 113 -12.19 -6.10 13.35
CA ASN A 113 -12.61 -6.85 12.16
C ASN A 113 -11.45 -7.69 11.61
N THR A 114 -11.75 -8.55 10.67
CA THR A 114 -10.76 -9.12 9.76
C THR A 114 -10.47 -8.10 8.68
N ASP A 115 -9.21 -7.88 8.40
CA ASP A 115 -8.73 -7.02 7.32
C ASP A 115 -8.48 -7.85 6.08
N GLU A 116 -7.60 -8.83 6.17
CA GLU A 116 -7.28 -9.78 5.12
C GLU A 116 -7.46 -11.22 5.59
N GLU A 117 -7.96 -12.08 4.68
CA GLU A 117 -8.09 -13.52 4.94
C GLU A 117 -8.00 -14.32 3.64
N TRP A 118 -6.98 -15.18 3.56
CA TRP A 118 -6.76 -15.93 2.33
C TRP A 118 -6.10 -17.28 2.57
N LEU A 119 -6.35 -18.21 1.63
CA LEU A 119 -5.68 -19.51 1.52
C LEU A 119 -4.58 -19.44 0.46
N TRP A 120 -3.53 -20.23 0.62
CA TRP A 120 -2.47 -20.29 -0.37
C TRP A 120 -1.98 -21.71 -0.64
N LEU A 121 -1.52 -21.93 -1.88
CA LEU A 121 -0.89 -23.15 -2.33
C LEU A 121 0.40 -22.78 -3.07
N ARG A 122 1.53 -23.38 -2.70
CA ARG A 122 2.84 -23.11 -3.29
C ARG A 122 3.56 -24.39 -3.66
N GLY A 123 4.25 -24.37 -4.80
CA GLY A 123 5.05 -25.50 -5.28
C GLY A 123 5.95 -25.12 -6.44
N GLY A 124 6.47 -26.11 -7.17
CA GLY A 124 7.28 -25.86 -8.37
C GLY A 124 6.57 -25.12 -9.50
N PHE A 125 5.25 -25.02 -9.43
CA PHE A 125 4.40 -24.27 -10.37
C PHE A 125 4.28 -22.77 -10.02
N GLY A 126 4.74 -22.33 -8.84
CA GLY A 126 4.53 -20.99 -8.30
C GLY A 126 3.60 -20.99 -7.10
N GLU A 127 2.85 -19.89 -6.93
CA GLU A 127 1.95 -19.70 -5.80
C GLU A 127 0.57 -19.23 -6.28
N PHE A 128 -0.47 -19.86 -5.74
CA PHE A 128 -1.85 -19.38 -5.79
C PHE A 128 -2.28 -18.87 -4.42
N ARG A 129 -3.07 -17.78 -4.42
CA ARG A 129 -3.81 -17.27 -3.25
C ARG A 129 -5.27 -17.12 -3.60
N PHE A 130 -6.15 -17.31 -2.61
CA PHE A 130 -7.60 -17.30 -2.75
C PHE A 130 -8.21 -16.64 -1.53
N GLY A 131 -8.78 -15.47 -1.67
CA GLY A 131 -9.40 -14.76 -0.56
C GLY A 131 -9.29 -13.24 -0.69
N ASP A 132 -9.43 -12.57 0.44
CA ASP A 132 -9.30 -11.13 0.59
C ASP A 132 -7.82 -10.81 0.84
N GLU A 133 -7.22 -10.15 -0.13
CA GLU A 133 -5.77 -9.94 -0.21
C GLU A 133 -5.48 -8.83 -1.23
N ASP A 134 -4.37 -8.14 -1.06
CA ASP A 134 -3.85 -7.21 -2.06
C ASP A 134 -3.61 -7.84 -3.42
N GLY A 135 -4.08 -7.20 -4.48
CA GLY A 135 -3.84 -7.64 -5.84
C GLY A 135 -2.41 -7.39 -6.31
N VAL A 136 -2.05 -7.97 -7.48
CA VAL A 136 -0.67 -7.86 -8.00
C VAL A 136 -0.28 -6.43 -8.41
N VAL A 137 -1.25 -5.53 -8.63
CA VAL A 137 -0.94 -4.11 -8.86
C VAL A 137 -0.39 -3.47 -7.61
N ASP A 138 -0.92 -3.78 -6.44
CA ASP A 138 -0.43 -3.25 -5.18
C ASP A 138 0.86 -3.96 -4.74
N SER A 139 0.79 -5.26 -4.56
CA SER A 139 1.88 -6.06 -3.99
C SER A 139 3.18 -6.04 -4.81
N ASP A 140 3.09 -5.87 -6.14
CA ASP A 140 4.22 -5.93 -7.05
C ASP A 140 4.69 -4.56 -7.57
N SER A 141 3.97 -3.46 -7.29
CA SER A 141 4.37 -2.15 -7.77
C SER A 141 5.59 -1.61 -7.02
N ILE A 142 6.49 -0.96 -7.75
CA ILE A 142 7.72 -0.38 -7.21
C ILE A 142 7.74 1.12 -7.48
N GLY A 143 7.83 1.92 -6.42
CA GLY A 143 7.86 3.38 -6.52
C GLY A 143 8.56 4.03 -5.33
N ALA A 144 8.45 5.35 -5.20
CA ALA A 144 9.04 6.10 -4.10
C ALA A 144 8.59 5.59 -2.72
N TYR A 145 7.36 5.12 -2.60
CA TYR A 145 6.79 4.52 -1.40
C TYR A 145 7.54 3.26 -0.95
N THR A 146 8.13 2.49 -1.87
CA THR A 146 8.87 1.27 -1.52
C THR A 146 10.19 1.51 -0.77
N ILE A 147 10.68 2.74 -0.73
CA ILE A 147 11.90 3.13 -0.01
C ILE A 147 11.68 4.19 1.08
N ALA A 148 10.43 4.63 1.29
CA ALA A 148 10.09 5.62 2.30
C ALA A 148 10.33 5.08 3.71
N ALA A 149 10.72 5.92 4.63
CA ALA A 149 10.82 5.60 6.05
C ALA A 149 9.44 5.71 6.73
N ASN A 150 9.32 5.13 7.90
CA ASN A 150 8.16 5.12 8.76
C ASN A 150 6.90 4.50 8.13
N THR A 151 5.83 5.27 7.82
CA THR A 151 4.54 4.71 7.40
C THR A 151 4.40 4.47 5.90
N GLY A 152 5.34 4.93 5.08
CA GLY A 152 5.33 4.65 3.63
C GLY A 152 5.44 5.88 2.73
N GLY A 153 5.57 7.06 3.29
CA GLY A 153 5.74 8.29 2.50
C GLY A 153 4.46 8.65 1.72
N ILE A 154 4.57 8.72 0.39
CA ILE A 154 3.42 9.08 -0.49
C ILE A 154 2.29 8.04 -0.49
N ASP A 155 2.48 6.93 0.18
CA ASP A 155 1.50 5.88 0.43
C ASP A 155 1.28 5.66 1.93
N GLY A 156 1.73 6.56 2.75
CA GLY A 156 1.74 6.41 4.19
C GLY A 156 0.59 7.13 4.89
N ASP A 157 0.44 6.81 6.17
CA ASP A 157 -0.64 7.31 7.04
C ASP A 157 -0.63 8.82 7.25
N VAL A 158 0.51 9.49 7.04
CA VAL A 158 0.59 10.95 7.10
C VAL A 158 -0.34 11.64 6.12
N LEU A 159 -0.71 10.96 5.03
CA LEU A 159 -1.66 11.45 4.02
C LEU A 159 -3.12 11.12 4.34
N ALA A 160 -3.41 10.15 5.19
CA ALA A 160 -4.78 9.75 5.54
C ALA A 160 -5.60 10.93 6.09
N GLN A 161 -4.94 11.88 6.71
CA GLN A 161 -5.54 13.11 7.21
C GLN A 161 -5.93 14.13 6.11
N LEU A 162 -5.51 13.93 4.88
CA LEU A 162 -5.49 14.99 3.88
C LEU A 162 -6.43 14.80 2.70
N SER A 163 -7.10 13.68 2.54
CA SER A 163 -7.99 13.36 1.39
C SER A 163 -7.40 13.74 0.02
N ILE A 164 -6.10 13.55 -0.15
CA ILE A 164 -5.36 13.92 -1.35
C ILE A 164 -5.31 12.71 -2.27
N GLY A 165 -5.47 12.96 -3.57
CA GLY A 165 -5.33 11.92 -4.58
C GLY A 165 -3.96 11.26 -4.53
N VAL A 166 -3.93 9.95 -4.46
CA VAL A 166 -2.71 9.15 -4.37
C VAL A 166 -1.96 9.18 -5.70
N VAL A 167 -0.65 9.25 -5.64
CA VAL A 167 0.26 9.21 -6.81
C VAL A 167 0.87 7.83 -6.99
N ARG A 168 0.03 6.81 -6.87
CA ARG A 168 0.30 5.39 -7.10
C ARG A 168 -0.81 4.76 -7.96
N PRO A 169 -0.63 3.58 -8.55
CA PRO A 169 -1.68 2.93 -9.34
C PRO A 169 -2.91 2.60 -8.49
N SER A 170 -4.09 2.79 -9.06
CA SER A 170 -5.32 2.23 -8.51
C SER A 170 -5.27 0.72 -8.58
N ASN A 171 -5.73 0.05 -7.55
CA ASN A 171 -5.64 -1.40 -7.35
C ASN A 171 -6.97 -1.98 -6.84
N THR A 172 -7.00 -3.28 -6.59
CA THR A 172 -8.19 -4.00 -6.11
C THR A 172 -8.31 -4.03 -4.59
N ASN A 173 -7.30 -3.48 -3.87
CA ASN A 173 -7.25 -3.53 -2.40
C ASN A 173 -7.59 -4.97 -1.91
N ASP A 174 -8.08 -5.15 -0.70
CA ASP A 174 -8.38 -6.45 -0.08
C ASP A 174 -9.66 -7.13 -0.61
N SER A 175 -10.12 -6.79 -1.82
CA SER A 175 -11.28 -7.45 -2.41
C SER A 175 -11.02 -8.93 -2.65
N THR A 176 -12.02 -9.78 -2.40
CA THR A 176 -11.93 -11.23 -2.63
C THR A 176 -11.53 -11.55 -4.06
N LYS A 177 -10.44 -12.27 -4.24
CA LYS A 177 -9.83 -12.56 -5.55
C LYS A 177 -9.07 -13.88 -5.60
N ILE A 178 -8.63 -14.21 -6.80
CA ILE A 178 -7.65 -15.26 -7.06
C ILE A 178 -6.37 -14.59 -7.55
N ILE A 179 -5.24 -14.92 -6.95
CA ILE A 179 -3.92 -14.42 -7.32
C ILE A 179 -3.05 -15.59 -7.72
N TYR A 180 -2.21 -15.39 -8.72
CA TYR A 180 -1.18 -16.34 -9.12
C TYR A 180 0.14 -15.62 -9.37
N HIS A 181 1.22 -16.14 -8.78
CA HIS A 181 2.58 -15.75 -9.12
C HIS A 181 3.37 -16.94 -9.67
N THR A 182 4.03 -16.73 -10.79
CA THR A 182 4.97 -17.73 -11.33
C THR A 182 6.16 -17.93 -10.39
N PRO A 183 6.90 -19.05 -10.50
CA PRO A 183 8.26 -19.09 -9.97
C PRO A 183 9.09 -17.96 -10.58
N SER A 184 10.09 -17.46 -9.81
CA SER A 184 11.05 -16.51 -10.36
C SER A 184 12.01 -17.23 -11.32
N PHE A 185 12.18 -16.68 -12.50
CA PHE A 185 13.10 -17.20 -13.51
C PHE A 185 14.08 -16.11 -13.93
N GLY A 186 15.34 -16.28 -13.56
CA GLY A 186 16.38 -15.29 -13.86
C GLY A 186 16.11 -13.91 -13.24
N GLY A 187 15.44 -13.87 -12.10
CA GLY A 187 15.02 -12.63 -11.44
C GLY A 187 13.67 -12.08 -11.93
N LEU A 188 13.10 -12.63 -12.99
CA LEU A 188 11.79 -12.25 -13.50
C LEU A 188 10.68 -13.09 -12.87
N GLN A 189 9.58 -12.44 -12.52
CA GLN A 189 8.36 -13.05 -12.01
C GLN A 189 7.15 -12.37 -12.67
N VAL A 190 6.13 -13.16 -12.99
CA VAL A 190 4.83 -12.66 -13.48
C VAL A 190 3.79 -12.91 -12.42
N GLY A 191 2.96 -11.92 -12.16
CA GLY A 191 1.79 -12.01 -11.31
C GLY A 191 0.51 -11.76 -12.11
N LEU A 192 -0.57 -12.41 -11.72
CA LEU A 192 -1.93 -12.21 -12.25
C LEU A 192 -2.92 -12.27 -11.10
N SER A 193 -3.91 -11.39 -11.09
CA SER A 193 -5.07 -11.50 -10.19
C SER A 193 -6.38 -11.28 -10.93
N TYR A 194 -7.45 -11.87 -10.39
CA TYR A 194 -8.81 -11.69 -10.90
C TYR A 194 -9.76 -11.43 -9.74
N THR A 195 -10.40 -10.27 -9.80
CA THR A 195 -11.37 -9.78 -8.82
C THR A 195 -12.73 -9.64 -9.52
N PRO A 196 -13.71 -10.49 -9.23
CA PRO A 196 -15.02 -10.42 -9.89
C PRO A 196 -15.78 -9.12 -9.54
N ASN A 197 -15.64 -8.64 -8.31
CA ASN A 197 -16.31 -7.44 -7.81
C ASN A 197 -15.33 -6.66 -6.92
N ASN A 198 -14.96 -5.46 -7.36
CA ASN A 198 -14.20 -4.51 -6.57
C ASN A 198 -15.14 -3.38 -6.12
N PRO A 199 -15.51 -3.31 -4.82
CA PRO A 199 -16.47 -2.31 -4.34
C PRO A 199 -15.86 -0.94 -4.17
N VAL A 200 -14.54 -0.83 -4.12
CA VAL A 200 -13.86 0.37 -3.69
C VAL A 200 -12.72 0.71 -4.63
N LEU A 201 -12.84 1.85 -5.30
CA LEU A 201 -11.74 2.49 -5.98
C LEU A 201 -10.98 3.35 -4.98
N ASN A 202 -9.81 2.87 -4.53
CA ASN A 202 -8.80 3.69 -3.86
C ASN A 202 -9.32 4.49 -2.64
N SER A 203 -10.18 3.91 -1.81
CA SER A 203 -10.81 4.66 -0.73
C SER A 203 -10.11 4.53 0.62
N GLY A 204 -9.12 3.67 0.76
CA GLY A 204 -8.48 3.42 2.07
C GLY A 204 -9.47 2.95 3.15
N VAL A 205 -10.63 2.47 2.74
CA VAL A 205 -11.63 1.89 3.61
C VAL A 205 -11.69 0.41 3.29
N ASN A 206 -11.11 -0.38 4.13
CA ASN A 206 -11.22 -1.82 4.08
C ASN A 206 -12.68 -2.20 4.24
N ASN A 207 -13.28 -2.69 3.21
CA ASN A 207 -14.60 -3.28 3.25
C ASN A 207 -14.45 -4.76 2.96
N GLY A 208 -13.91 -5.48 3.91
CA GLY A 208 -14.00 -6.93 3.92
C GLY A 208 -15.43 -7.37 3.63
N ASP A 209 -15.59 -8.49 3.00
CA ASP A 209 -16.84 -9.12 2.64
C ASP A 209 -17.70 -8.35 1.59
N THR A 210 -17.34 -8.55 0.35
CA THR A 210 -18.03 -8.00 -0.81
C THR A 210 -19.26 -8.81 -1.24
N VAL A 211 -19.50 -9.96 -0.66
CA VAL A 211 -20.60 -10.87 -1.07
C VAL A 211 -21.96 -10.20 -0.97
N ASN A 212 -22.14 -9.25 -0.08
CA ASN A 212 -23.39 -8.52 0.13
C ASN A 212 -23.34 -7.05 -0.30
N ASN A 213 -22.20 -6.56 -0.80
CA ASN A 213 -22.08 -5.16 -1.15
C ASN A 213 -22.69 -4.89 -2.53
N ARG A 214 -23.82 -4.18 -2.56
CA ARG A 214 -24.57 -3.87 -3.78
C ARG A 214 -23.96 -2.73 -4.60
N ARG A 215 -22.81 -2.20 -4.19
CA ARG A 215 -22.12 -1.10 -4.88
C ARG A 215 -20.76 -1.59 -5.35
N VAL A 216 -20.73 -2.20 -6.51
CA VAL A 216 -19.51 -2.60 -7.20
C VAL A 216 -18.97 -1.38 -7.92
N ALA A 217 -17.74 -0.94 -7.61
CA ALA A 217 -17.10 0.16 -8.33
C ALA A 217 -16.52 -0.33 -9.66
N VAL A 218 -15.89 -1.51 -9.65
CA VAL A 218 -15.37 -2.16 -10.85
C VAL A 218 -15.75 -3.65 -10.81
N SER A 219 -16.19 -4.18 -11.92
CA SER A 219 -16.50 -5.60 -12.07
C SER A 219 -15.54 -6.26 -13.06
N ASN A 220 -15.27 -7.56 -12.83
CA ASN A 220 -14.39 -8.38 -13.66
C ASN A 220 -13.01 -7.73 -13.86
N GLU A 221 -12.41 -7.26 -12.77
CA GLU A 221 -11.09 -6.65 -12.81
C GLU A 221 -10.01 -7.72 -12.91
N VAL A 222 -9.14 -7.56 -13.88
CA VAL A 222 -7.93 -8.39 -14.06
C VAL A 222 -6.73 -7.51 -13.86
N GLU A 223 -5.81 -7.93 -13.01
CA GLU A 223 -4.53 -7.29 -12.82
C GLU A 223 -3.39 -8.17 -13.35
N GLY A 224 -2.32 -7.54 -13.79
CA GLY A 224 -1.10 -8.20 -14.24
C GLY A 224 0.14 -7.46 -13.78
N SER A 225 1.18 -8.21 -13.47
CA SER A 225 2.49 -7.69 -13.10
C SER A 225 3.63 -8.41 -13.82
N LEU A 226 4.69 -7.68 -14.06
CA LEU A 226 6.01 -8.21 -14.43
C LEU A 226 7.04 -7.56 -13.51
N VAL A 227 7.69 -8.35 -12.69
CA VAL A 227 8.67 -7.90 -11.71
C VAL A 227 10.04 -8.46 -12.04
N TYR A 228 11.05 -7.63 -11.98
CA TYR A 228 12.45 -8.04 -12.03
C TYR A 228 13.14 -7.69 -10.69
N LYS A 229 13.83 -8.67 -10.11
CA LYS A 229 14.70 -8.49 -8.93
C LYS A 229 16.03 -9.18 -9.21
N GLY A 230 17.09 -8.41 -9.34
CA GLY A 230 18.41 -8.97 -9.67
C GLY A 230 19.50 -7.93 -9.68
N ASP A 231 20.69 -8.33 -10.16
CA ASP A 231 21.83 -7.46 -10.32
C ASP A 231 21.97 -7.01 -11.77
N PHE A 232 22.12 -5.72 -11.97
CA PHE A 232 22.43 -5.13 -13.26
C PHE A 232 23.69 -4.26 -13.14
N ALA A 233 24.74 -4.64 -13.84
CA ALA A 233 26.03 -3.95 -13.81
C ALA A 233 26.64 -3.75 -12.39
N GLY A 234 26.43 -4.72 -11.49
CA GLY A 234 26.91 -4.65 -10.11
C GLY A 234 26.04 -3.83 -9.15
N LEU A 235 24.87 -3.41 -9.60
CA LEU A 235 23.86 -2.74 -8.78
C LEU A 235 22.66 -3.66 -8.59
N GLY A 236 22.22 -3.84 -7.35
CA GLY A 236 20.94 -4.49 -7.07
C GLY A 236 19.80 -3.63 -7.59
N VAL A 237 19.03 -4.16 -8.54
CA VAL A 237 17.91 -3.46 -9.18
C VAL A 237 16.63 -4.22 -8.94
N GLN A 238 15.57 -3.48 -8.64
CA GLN A 238 14.20 -3.96 -8.67
C GLN A 238 13.44 -3.08 -9.65
N ALA A 239 12.63 -3.70 -10.50
CA ALA A 239 11.79 -2.97 -11.45
C ALA A 239 10.46 -3.71 -11.62
N SER A 240 9.39 -2.98 -11.85
CA SER A 240 8.09 -3.57 -12.15
C SER A 240 7.33 -2.79 -13.20
N VAL A 241 6.49 -3.51 -13.93
CA VAL A 241 5.38 -2.95 -14.70
C VAL A 241 4.13 -3.67 -14.22
N VAL A 242 3.13 -2.90 -13.81
CA VAL A 242 1.85 -3.42 -13.32
C VAL A 242 0.71 -2.72 -14.04
N GLY A 243 -0.43 -3.34 -14.08
CA GLY A 243 -1.63 -2.72 -14.63
C GLY A 243 -2.87 -3.54 -14.37
N SER A 244 -4.01 -2.88 -14.41
CA SER A 244 -5.31 -3.53 -14.31
C SER A 244 -6.28 -3.03 -15.37
N ALA A 245 -7.32 -3.82 -15.62
CA ALA A 245 -8.45 -3.45 -16.45
C ALA A 245 -9.72 -4.15 -15.95
N GLY A 246 -10.83 -3.42 -16.01
CA GLY A 246 -12.13 -3.91 -15.58
C GLY A 246 -13.25 -3.06 -16.16
N LYS A 247 -14.46 -3.35 -15.72
CA LYS A 247 -15.64 -2.57 -16.11
C LYS A 247 -16.10 -1.71 -14.93
N ALA A 248 -16.00 -0.39 -15.07
CA ALA A 248 -16.55 0.54 -14.09
C ALA A 248 -18.08 0.47 -14.06
N ASP A 249 -18.68 0.48 -12.88
CA ASP A 249 -20.12 0.56 -12.73
C ASP A 249 -20.57 2.03 -12.80
N GLY A 250 -21.39 2.35 -13.79
CA GLY A 250 -21.92 3.70 -13.99
C GLY A 250 -22.74 4.26 -12.82
N SER A 251 -23.13 3.42 -11.85
CA SER A 251 -23.85 3.88 -10.64
C SER A 251 -22.90 4.42 -9.56
N THR A 252 -21.63 4.04 -9.61
CA THR A 252 -20.56 4.53 -8.74
C THR A 252 -19.74 5.64 -9.39
N VAL A 253 -19.86 5.78 -10.69
CA VAL A 253 -19.31 6.93 -11.42
C VAL A 253 -20.01 8.19 -10.92
N ARG A 254 -19.27 9.09 -10.32
CA ARG A 254 -19.78 10.37 -9.80
C ARG A 254 -20.53 11.10 -10.91
N ILE A 255 -21.65 11.75 -10.56
CA ILE A 255 -22.61 12.36 -11.49
C ILE A 255 -21.88 13.13 -12.62
N GLY A 256 -22.04 12.67 -13.86
CA GLY A 256 -21.50 13.30 -15.06
C GLY A 256 -20.53 12.45 -15.90
N HIS A 257 -20.20 11.23 -15.48
CA HIS A 257 -19.35 10.32 -16.25
C HIS A 257 -20.15 9.17 -16.83
N ASN A 258 -20.05 8.99 -18.13
CA ASN A 258 -20.67 7.90 -18.88
C ASN A 258 -19.63 6.87 -19.36
N SER A 259 -18.48 6.77 -18.69
CA SER A 259 -17.47 5.79 -19.05
C SER A 259 -17.60 4.55 -18.17
N ASP A 260 -17.78 3.41 -18.78
CA ASP A 260 -17.71 2.09 -18.14
C ASP A 260 -16.28 1.50 -18.21
N THR A 261 -15.31 2.32 -18.59
CA THR A 261 -13.91 1.93 -18.74
C THR A 261 -13.16 2.12 -17.42
N PHE A 262 -12.46 1.09 -17.00
CA PHE A 262 -11.49 1.15 -15.92
C PHE A 262 -10.18 0.53 -16.39
N TRP A 263 -9.08 1.23 -16.22
CA TRP A 263 -7.74 0.68 -16.41
C TRP A 263 -6.70 1.52 -15.67
N THR A 264 -5.62 0.88 -15.25
CA THR A 264 -4.41 1.51 -14.77
C THR A 264 -3.18 0.85 -15.40
N VAL A 265 -2.12 1.60 -15.58
CA VAL A 265 -0.79 1.10 -15.92
C VAL A 265 0.26 1.91 -15.16
N TYR A 266 1.24 1.23 -14.61
CA TYR A 266 2.32 1.86 -13.87
C TYR A 266 3.61 1.09 -14.07
N GLY A 267 4.72 1.81 -14.18
CA GLY A 267 6.06 1.24 -14.23
C GLY A 267 7.00 1.98 -13.28
N GLY A 268 7.81 1.23 -12.55
CA GLY A 268 8.74 1.82 -11.61
C GLY A 268 9.95 0.95 -11.33
N ALA A 269 10.95 1.56 -10.71
CA ALA A 269 12.19 0.89 -10.36
C ALA A 269 12.80 1.44 -9.07
N ALA A 270 13.60 0.60 -8.42
CA ALA A 270 14.39 0.94 -7.24
C ALA A 270 15.79 0.34 -7.32
N THR A 271 16.77 1.07 -6.77
CA THR A 271 18.14 0.60 -6.65
C THR A 271 18.83 1.22 -5.43
N THR A 272 19.99 0.68 -5.05
CA THR A 272 20.83 1.28 -4.01
C THR A 272 22.18 1.63 -4.60
N ILE A 273 22.58 2.90 -4.50
CA ILE A 273 23.84 3.44 -5.01
C ILE A 273 24.51 4.21 -3.88
N PHE A 274 25.76 3.87 -3.58
CA PHE A 274 26.58 4.52 -2.53
C PHE A 274 25.86 4.62 -1.16
N GLY A 275 25.05 3.62 -0.83
CA GLY A 275 24.29 3.59 0.43
C GLY A 275 22.96 4.37 0.40
N PHE A 276 22.67 5.08 -0.68
CA PHE A 276 21.37 5.72 -0.90
C PHE A 276 20.46 4.78 -1.66
N LYS A 277 19.21 4.66 -1.21
CA LYS A 277 18.12 4.00 -1.92
C LYS A 277 17.46 5.03 -2.82
N LEU A 278 17.32 4.71 -4.09
CA LEU A 278 16.63 5.54 -5.09
C LEU A 278 15.45 4.74 -5.64
N ALA A 279 14.31 5.33 -5.73
CA ALA A 279 13.14 4.71 -6.36
C ALA A 279 12.26 5.74 -7.04
N GLY A 280 11.49 5.29 -8.02
CA GLY A 280 10.49 6.10 -8.66
C GLY A 280 9.73 5.33 -9.71
N GLY A 281 8.63 5.91 -10.15
CA GLY A 281 7.79 5.34 -11.19
C GLY A 281 6.80 6.35 -11.72
N ALA A 282 6.14 5.96 -12.80
CA ALA A 282 5.12 6.77 -13.46
C ALA A 282 3.99 5.88 -13.96
N GLY A 283 2.80 6.43 -14.01
CA GLY A 283 1.60 5.72 -14.43
C GLY A 283 0.56 6.63 -15.05
N ALA A 284 -0.40 5.97 -15.67
CA ALA A 284 -1.60 6.57 -16.22
C ALA A 284 -2.80 5.68 -15.91
N GLU A 285 -3.97 6.28 -15.74
CA GLU A 285 -5.20 5.55 -15.44
C GLU A 285 -6.45 6.26 -15.94
N ASP A 286 -7.51 5.48 -16.13
CA ASP A 286 -8.88 5.96 -16.32
C ASP A 286 -9.79 5.18 -15.35
N THR A 287 -10.24 5.85 -14.30
CA THR A 287 -11.06 5.25 -13.25
C THR A 287 -12.53 5.61 -13.43
N GLY A 288 -13.13 5.21 -14.57
CA GLY A 288 -14.53 5.48 -14.88
C GLY A 288 -14.78 6.91 -15.33
N GLY A 289 -13.80 7.52 -16.06
CA GLY A 289 -13.87 8.87 -16.59
C GLY A 289 -13.07 9.93 -15.83
N LEU A 290 -12.43 9.56 -14.72
CA LEU A 290 -11.36 10.34 -14.14
C LEU A 290 -10.03 9.82 -14.70
N LYS A 291 -9.41 10.59 -15.57
CA LYS A 291 -8.10 10.27 -16.16
C LYS A 291 -7.00 10.99 -15.40
N ARG A 292 -5.90 10.29 -15.15
CA ARG A 292 -4.73 10.88 -14.49
C ARG A 292 -3.45 10.31 -15.08
N ASP A 293 -2.47 11.20 -15.27
CA ASP A 293 -1.07 10.86 -15.52
C ASP A 293 -0.25 11.35 -14.33
N TYR A 294 0.56 10.49 -13.74
CA TYR A 294 1.27 10.81 -12.52
C TYR A 294 2.65 10.16 -12.46
N PHE A 295 3.49 10.69 -11.58
CA PHE A 295 4.78 10.08 -11.25
C PHE A 295 5.12 10.26 -9.78
N ASN A 296 6.04 9.46 -9.31
CA ASN A 296 6.66 9.61 -8.00
C ASN A 296 8.16 9.31 -8.07
N VAL A 297 8.92 9.95 -7.19
CA VAL A 297 10.36 9.72 -7.01
C VAL A 297 10.73 9.84 -5.55
N GLY A 298 11.75 9.12 -5.13
CA GLY A 298 12.19 9.15 -3.74
C GLY A 298 13.66 8.80 -3.58
N VAL A 299 14.22 9.31 -2.50
CA VAL A 299 15.54 8.96 -1.99
C VAL A 299 15.43 8.54 -0.54
N GLY A 300 16.14 7.50 -0.16
CA GLY A 300 16.24 7.02 1.21
C GLY A 300 17.69 6.72 1.58
N ALA A 301 17.98 6.73 2.87
CA ALA A 301 19.25 6.32 3.41
C ALA A 301 19.04 5.59 4.74
N SER A 302 19.93 4.63 5.03
CA SER A 302 19.92 3.93 6.32
C SER A 302 21.31 4.08 6.95
N TYR A 303 21.36 4.49 8.21
CA TYR A 303 22.57 4.61 8.99
C TYR A 303 22.38 4.03 10.39
N GLY A 304 22.97 2.88 10.63
CA GLY A 304 22.73 2.13 11.87
C GLY A 304 21.23 1.81 12.02
N PRO A 305 20.61 2.16 13.16
CA PRO A 305 19.19 1.92 13.40
C PRO A 305 18.26 2.97 12.76
N VAL A 306 18.82 3.99 12.10
CA VAL A 306 18.06 5.13 11.57
C VAL A 306 17.79 4.95 10.08
N ASN A 307 16.54 5.12 9.65
CA ASN A 307 16.17 5.27 8.27
C ASN A 307 15.65 6.67 8.00
N LEU A 308 15.99 7.22 6.86
CA LEU A 308 15.56 8.54 6.39
C LEU A 308 15.02 8.40 4.98
N SER A 309 14.03 9.19 4.64
CA SER A 309 13.53 9.28 3.27
C SER A 309 12.98 10.66 2.92
N LEU A 310 13.03 10.98 1.64
CA LEU A 310 12.34 12.10 1.02
C LEU A 310 11.64 11.59 -0.24
N ASN A 311 10.34 11.76 -0.30
CA ASN A 311 9.51 11.36 -1.43
C ASN A 311 8.83 12.58 -2.05
N TYR A 312 8.65 12.54 -3.35
CA TYR A 312 7.89 13.49 -4.13
C TYR A 312 6.93 12.75 -5.06
N GLY A 313 5.69 13.20 -5.11
CA GLY A 313 4.67 12.69 -6.02
C GLY A 313 3.90 13.82 -6.68
N LYS A 314 3.51 13.63 -7.94
CA LYS A 314 2.74 14.61 -8.70
C LYS A 314 1.79 13.98 -9.70
N VAL A 315 0.57 14.49 -9.78
CA VAL A 315 -0.32 14.29 -10.91
C VAL A 315 -0.05 15.38 -11.93
N VAL A 316 0.51 15.04 -13.09
CA VAL A 316 0.93 15.98 -14.14
C VAL A 316 -0.21 16.39 -15.05
N ASP A 317 -1.10 15.44 -15.35
CA ASP A 317 -2.34 15.72 -16.06
C ASP A 317 -3.52 15.02 -15.41
N SER A 318 -4.66 15.68 -15.43
CA SER A 318 -5.90 15.13 -14.92
C SER A 318 -7.08 15.75 -15.67
N SER A 319 -8.04 14.91 -16.02
CA SER A 319 -9.27 15.33 -16.71
C SER A 319 -10.46 14.50 -16.25
N GLY A 320 -11.66 15.06 -16.39
CA GLY A 320 -12.88 14.45 -15.92
C GLY A 320 -13.47 15.15 -14.70
N TYR A 321 -14.45 14.53 -14.08
CA TYR A 321 -15.07 15.06 -12.87
C TYR A 321 -14.11 14.88 -11.68
N ASP A 322 -14.03 15.88 -10.82
CA ASP A 322 -13.06 15.90 -9.69
C ASP A 322 -11.57 15.84 -10.12
N ALA A 323 -11.28 16.16 -11.37
CA ALA A 323 -9.89 16.24 -11.83
C ALA A 323 -9.10 17.24 -10.99
N ASN A 324 -8.05 16.78 -10.35
CA ASN A 324 -7.13 17.58 -9.55
C ASN A 324 -5.68 17.21 -9.88
N LYS A 325 -4.75 18.10 -9.57
CA LYS A 325 -3.33 17.90 -9.85
C LYS A 325 -2.51 18.10 -8.58
N PRO A 326 -2.57 17.16 -7.65
CA PRO A 326 -1.79 17.23 -6.41
C PRO A 326 -0.29 17.18 -6.67
N ASP A 327 0.44 17.88 -5.81
CA ASP A 327 1.88 17.97 -5.73
C ASP A 327 2.25 17.73 -4.26
N ILE A 328 2.99 16.67 -3.95
CA ILE A 328 3.14 16.17 -2.59
C ILE A 328 4.62 15.92 -2.29
N TRP A 329 5.11 16.48 -1.18
CA TRP A 329 6.43 16.22 -0.62
C TRP A 329 6.30 15.57 0.73
N ILE A 330 7.04 14.49 0.99
CA ILE A 330 7.03 13.82 2.29
C ILE A 330 8.45 13.51 2.71
N ALA A 331 8.82 14.00 3.88
CA ALA A 331 10.05 13.62 4.56
C ALA A 331 9.71 12.71 5.74
N GLY A 332 10.40 11.59 5.86
CA GLY A 332 10.19 10.61 6.91
C GLY A 332 11.48 10.14 7.54
N PHE A 333 11.40 9.78 8.80
CA PHE A 333 12.45 9.04 9.48
C PHE A 333 11.86 7.99 10.43
N ASP A 334 12.62 6.95 10.69
CA ASP A 334 12.38 6.03 11.79
C ASP A 334 13.69 5.61 12.45
N VAL A 335 13.61 5.18 13.70
CA VAL A 335 14.75 4.67 14.46
C VAL A 335 14.35 3.44 15.28
N GLY A 336 15.07 2.34 15.09
CA GLY A 336 14.94 1.15 15.92
C GLY A 336 15.51 1.44 17.32
N LEU A 337 14.65 1.43 18.34
CA LEU A 337 15.04 1.69 19.74
C LEU A 337 15.47 0.41 20.43
N MET A 338 14.73 -0.67 20.20
CA MET A 338 14.94 -2.03 20.74
C MET A 338 14.39 -3.04 19.75
N PRO A 339 14.66 -4.36 19.91
CA PRO A 339 14.03 -5.38 19.10
C PRO A 339 12.50 -5.21 19.10
N GLY A 340 11.92 -5.05 17.90
CA GLY A 340 10.50 -4.82 17.68
C GLY A 340 10.02 -3.39 17.96
N LEU A 341 10.72 -2.57 18.74
CA LEU A 341 10.28 -1.21 19.10
C LEU A 341 10.94 -0.16 18.20
N VAL A 342 10.12 0.61 17.50
CA VAL A 342 10.53 1.65 16.55
C VAL A 342 9.79 2.94 16.89
N ALA A 343 10.50 4.06 16.87
CA ALA A 343 9.90 5.39 16.86
C ALA A 343 10.12 6.05 15.50
N GLY A 344 9.13 6.76 15.00
CA GLY A 344 9.21 7.41 13.71
C GLY A 344 8.46 8.73 13.65
N ALA A 345 8.71 9.47 12.56
CA ALA A 345 7.90 10.64 12.22
C ALA A 345 7.94 10.92 10.72
N GLU A 346 6.90 11.54 10.23
CA GLU A 346 6.76 12.03 8.86
C GLU A 346 6.18 13.44 8.85
N VAL A 347 6.56 14.19 7.84
CA VAL A 347 5.99 15.50 7.52
C VAL A 347 5.66 15.49 6.03
N ALA A 348 4.41 15.82 5.72
CA ALA A 348 3.90 15.98 4.37
C ALA A 348 3.57 17.45 4.11
N TYR A 349 3.99 17.95 2.94
CA TYR A 349 3.49 19.18 2.36
C TYR A 349 2.81 18.86 1.05
N PHE A 350 1.65 19.44 0.83
CA PHE A 350 0.91 19.25 -0.41
C PHE A 350 0.36 20.55 -0.94
N ASN A 351 0.17 20.57 -2.26
CA ASN A 351 -0.53 21.59 -3.00
C ASN A 351 -1.43 20.89 -4.02
N ASN A 352 -2.70 21.22 -4.02
CA ASN A 352 -3.68 20.58 -4.88
C ASN A 352 -4.48 21.65 -5.64
N ASP A 353 -4.30 21.72 -6.94
CA ASP A 353 -5.08 22.59 -7.80
C ASP A 353 -6.47 21.97 -8.02
N LEU A 354 -7.48 22.59 -7.43
CA LEU A 354 -8.87 22.15 -7.52
C LEU A 354 -9.51 22.60 -8.85
N PRO A 355 -10.35 21.76 -9.47
CA PRO A 355 -11.01 22.12 -10.73
C PRO A 355 -12.05 23.22 -10.54
N ASN A 356 -12.19 24.08 -11.54
CA ASN A 356 -13.10 25.24 -11.52
C ASN A 356 -14.59 24.89 -11.45
N ASN A 357 -14.98 23.64 -11.64
CA ASN A 357 -16.37 23.16 -11.62
C ASN A 357 -16.88 22.78 -10.21
N LEU A 358 -16.00 22.66 -9.25
CA LEU A 358 -16.40 22.60 -7.86
C LEU A 358 -16.67 24.03 -7.39
N GLN A 359 -17.74 24.29 -6.65
CA GLN A 359 -18.17 25.64 -6.21
C GLN A 359 -17.12 26.45 -5.42
N THR A 360 -15.91 25.92 -5.34
CA THR A 360 -14.73 26.49 -4.71
C THR A 360 -13.55 26.33 -5.68
N SER A 361 -13.44 27.23 -6.65
CA SER A 361 -12.22 27.34 -7.45
C SER A 361 -11.07 27.84 -6.58
N GLY A 362 -9.94 27.13 -6.60
CA GLY A 362 -8.76 27.52 -5.85
C GLY A 362 -7.76 26.40 -5.71
N SER A 363 -6.64 26.66 -5.08
CA SER A 363 -5.68 25.65 -4.66
C SER A 363 -5.88 25.33 -3.19
N ASP A 364 -5.85 24.06 -2.81
CA ASP A 364 -5.76 23.62 -1.43
C ASP A 364 -4.30 23.30 -1.11
N LYS A 365 -3.77 23.95 -0.09
CA LYS A 365 -2.38 23.78 0.34
C LYS A 365 -2.36 23.48 1.81
N GLY A 366 -1.36 22.74 2.23
CA GLY A 366 -1.21 22.48 3.64
C GLY A 366 -0.02 21.60 3.94
N TRP A 367 0.08 21.30 5.21
CA TRP A 367 1.04 20.35 5.71
C TRP A 367 0.41 19.51 6.81
N SER A 368 0.85 18.28 6.90
CA SER A 368 0.53 17.38 8.01
C SER A 368 1.80 16.76 8.56
N TRP A 369 1.74 16.30 9.78
CA TRP A 369 2.81 15.54 10.39
C TRP A 369 2.23 14.41 11.22
N LEU A 370 3.03 13.37 11.34
CA LEU A 370 2.76 12.20 12.15
C LEU A 370 4.02 11.86 12.93
N ALA A 371 3.86 11.51 14.20
CA ALA A 371 4.90 10.85 14.98
C ALA A 371 4.31 9.61 15.62
N ASP A 372 5.04 8.52 15.67
CA ASP A 372 4.56 7.26 16.20
C ASP A 372 5.59 6.50 17.02
N LEU A 373 5.06 5.65 17.88
CA LEU A 373 5.79 4.61 18.57
C LEU A 373 5.10 3.28 18.25
N ARG A 374 5.85 2.34 17.71
CA ARG A 374 5.35 1.07 17.22
C ARG A 374 6.13 -0.09 17.81
N LEU A 375 5.41 -1.10 18.30
CA LEU A 375 5.94 -2.40 18.67
C LEU A 375 5.46 -3.44 17.67
N ALA A 376 6.38 -4.11 16.97
CA ALA A 376 6.11 -5.27 16.14
C ALA A 376 6.62 -6.54 16.83
N PHE A 377 5.91 -7.65 16.70
CA PHE A 377 6.21 -8.93 17.35
C PHE A 377 5.90 -10.14 16.47
#